data_de4745af8596f2b1d6d5412da193cab5
#
_entry.id   de4745af8596f2b1d6d5412da193cab5
#
_cell.length_a   1.000
_cell.length_b   1.000
_cell.length_c   1.000
_cell.angle_alpha   90.00
_cell.angle_beta   90.00
_cell.angle_gamma   90.00
#
_symmetry.space_group_name_H-M   'P 1'
#
loop_
_entity.id
_entity.type
_entity.pdbx_description
1 polymer ?
#
loop_
_entity_poly.entity_id
_entity_poly.type
_entity_poly.pdbx_seq_one_letter_code
_entity_poly.pdbx_strand_id
1 'polypeptide(L)'
;AEAAARARRVLEIGHQRHYNPIYQAAYDGIVKAGLLGDVYHARLVWHRNGNWRRTAELPSPDYTAEPWGYPTFDHLINWRLYKQYSRGHMAELASHMVAITDWFFGAAAQAAVGSGGIYRFRDRREVPDHTYVTFEYPGGRTAVFTSIESNAFDGYYEAYYGTKGTLILRGEIDAFLFEEGAPPGEAKATGIAVAPKAGPAGSASESRFADAAGASRGMGAAAGSGDRLAAYRYEIDGFCGAVRTGSPVRCGPERALVSARACLAGFDAIERKARIDIKA
;
A
#
# COMPACT_ATOMS: atom_id res chain seq x y z
N ALA A 1 -5.30 10.01 -17.87
CA ALA A 1 -4.65 9.10 -18.81
C ALA A 1 -4.72 9.65 -20.24
N GLU A 2 -5.91 9.78 -20.84
CA GLU A 2 -6.10 10.21 -22.23
C GLU A 2 -5.44 11.54 -22.59
N ALA A 3 -5.52 12.56 -21.73
CA ALA A 3 -4.88 13.86 -21.97
C ALA A 3 -3.35 13.73 -22.08
N ALA A 4 -2.74 12.93 -21.22
CA ALA A 4 -1.30 12.66 -21.26
C ALA A 4 -0.92 11.90 -22.54
N ALA A 5 -1.70 10.90 -22.92
CA ALA A 5 -1.49 10.14 -24.15
C ALA A 5 -1.61 11.03 -25.39
N ARG A 6 -2.67 11.86 -25.51
CA ARG A 6 -2.83 12.84 -26.60
C ARG A 6 -1.67 13.83 -26.67
N ALA A 7 -1.20 14.28 -25.50
CA ALA A 7 -0.07 15.21 -25.42
C ALA A 7 1.31 14.53 -25.56
N ARG A 8 1.35 13.21 -25.71
CA ARG A 8 2.59 12.40 -25.74
C ARG A 8 3.48 12.70 -24.53
N ARG A 9 2.87 12.76 -23.34
CA ARG A 9 3.58 12.98 -22.08
C ARG A 9 3.60 11.71 -21.24
N VAL A 10 4.69 11.51 -20.52
CA VAL A 10 4.79 10.45 -19.53
C VAL A 10 3.85 10.78 -18.37
N LEU A 11 3.05 9.80 -17.95
CA LEU A 11 2.22 9.87 -16.75
C LEU A 11 2.56 8.68 -15.87
N GLU A 12 2.98 8.95 -14.67
CA GLU A 12 3.18 7.97 -13.61
C GLU A 12 2.36 8.34 -12.39
N ILE A 13 1.85 7.35 -11.69
CA ILE A 13 1.12 7.52 -10.44
C ILE A 13 2.03 7.13 -9.29
N GLY A 14 2.12 7.99 -8.28
CA GLY A 14 3.05 7.91 -7.14
C GLY A 14 2.84 6.71 -6.24
N HIS A 15 3.12 5.51 -6.73
CA HIS A 15 3.12 4.25 -5.99
C HIS A 15 4.55 3.73 -5.83
N GLN A 16 5.32 4.38 -4.96
CA GLN A 16 6.75 4.14 -4.74
C GLN A 16 7.14 2.69 -4.47
N ARG A 17 6.21 1.87 -3.95
CA ARG A 17 6.48 0.45 -3.65
C ARG A 17 6.83 -0.36 -4.89
N HIS A 18 6.35 0.03 -6.07
CA HIS A 18 6.77 -0.59 -7.32
C HIS A 18 8.24 -0.35 -7.67
N TYR A 19 8.87 0.65 -7.04
CA TYR A 19 10.28 0.98 -7.18
C TYR A 19 11.12 0.53 -5.98
N ASN A 20 10.47 0.09 -4.90
CA ASN A 20 11.16 -0.33 -3.69
C ASN A 20 11.92 -1.66 -3.93
N PRO A 21 13.26 -1.70 -3.72
CA PRO A 21 14.07 -2.91 -3.97
C PRO A 21 13.59 -4.13 -3.19
N ILE A 22 13.04 -3.96 -1.98
CA ILE A 22 12.51 -5.06 -1.17
C ILE A 22 11.33 -5.72 -1.84
N TYR A 23 10.38 -4.94 -2.38
CA TYR A 23 9.21 -5.47 -3.08
C TYR A 23 9.62 -6.15 -4.40
N GLN A 24 10.61 -5.59 -5.11
CA GLN A 24 11.15 -6.21 -6.32
C GLN A 24 11.81 -7.55 -6.01
N ALA A 25 12.68 -7.59 -4.99
CA ALA A 25 13.34 -8.83 -4.57
C ALA A 25 12.34 -9.86 -4.05
N ALA A 26 11.32 -9.44 -3.28
CA ALA A 26 10.26 -10.33 -2.81
C ALA A 26 9.44 -10.90 -3.97
N TYR A 27 9.11 -10.07 -4.97
CA TYR A 27 8.39 -10.55 -6.14
C TYR A 27 9.23 -11.55 -6.96
N ASP A 28 10.43 -11.15 -7.36
CA ASP A 28 11.27 -11.98 -8.25
C ASP A 28 11.81 -13.23 -7.55
N GLY A 29 12.30 -13.08 -6.31
CA GLY A 29 12.96 -14.17 -5.58
C GLY A 29 12.03 -15.07 -4.78
N ILE A 30 10.81 -14.67 -4.49
CA ILE A 30 9.89 -15.42 -3.63
C ILE A 30 8.59 -15.74 -4.36
N VAL A 31 7.83 -14.72 -4.76
CA VAL A 31 6.50 -14.91 -5.37
C VAL A 31 6.62 -15.61 -6.72
N LYS A 32 7.39 -15.03 -7.64
CA LYS A 32 7.60 -15.54 -9.00
C LYS A 32 8.39 -16.86 -9.01
N ALA A 33 9.28 -17.05 -8.05
CA ALA A 33 10.02 -18.30 -7.87
C ALA A 33 9.15 -19.44 -7.30
N GLY A 34 7.90 -19.17 -6.90
CA GLY A 34 6.95 -20.16 -6.40
C GLY A 34 7.26 -20.67 -4.99
N LEU A 35 8.08 -19.96 -4.22
CA LEU A 35 8.45 -20.38 -2.86
C LEU A 35 7.24 -20.32 -1.90
N LEU A 36 6.24 -19.49 -2.18
CA LEU A 36 5.00 -19.48 -1.41
C LEU A 36 4.00 -20.56 -1.85
N GLY A 37 4.22 -21.23 -2.97
CA GLY A 37 3.19 -22.05 -3.61
C GLY A 37 2.05 -21.18 -4.13
N ASP A 38 0.80 -21.65 -4.00
CA ASP A 38 -0.39 -20.89 -4.38
C ASP A 38 -0.69 -19.83 -3.32
N VAL A 39 -0.48 -18.56 -3.63
CA VAL A 39 -0.80 -17.45 -2.72
C VAL A 39 -2.30 -17.20 -2.78
N TYR A 40 -2.98 -17.41 -1.66
CA TYR A 40 -4.45 -17.39 -1.60
C TYR A 40 -5.03 -16.31 -0.69
N HIS A 41 -4.21 -15.77 0.24
CA HIS A 41 -4.66 -14.74 1.15
C HIS A 41 -3.60 -13.67 1.35
N ALA A 42 -4.04 -12.41 1.54
CA ALA A 42 -3.18 -11.31 1.98
C ALA A 42 -3.78 -10.58 3.17
N ARG A 43 -2.94 -10.22 4.13
CA ARG A 43 -3.28 -9.35 5.26
C ARG A 43 -2.51 -8.05 5.12
N LEU A 44 -3.23 -6.95 5.03
CA LEU A 44 -2.72 -5.61 4.76
C LEU A 44 -3.06 -4.73 5.96
N VAL A 45 -2.05 -4.34 6.73
CA VAL A 45 -2.23 -3.63 8.00
C VAL A 45 -1.56 -2.27 7.94
N TRP A 46 -2.31 -1.23 8.27
CA TRP A 46 -1.78 0.11 8.44
C TRP A 46 -2.39 0.80 9.66
N HIS A 47 -1.86 0.48 10.82
CA HIS A 47 -2.29 1.06 12.09
C HIS A 47 -1.31 2.12 12.55
N ARG A 48 -1.82 3.17 13.17
CA ARG A 48 -1.03 4.26 13.75
C ARG A 48 -1.80 4.95 14.87
N ASN A 49 -1.11 5.70 15.67
CA ASN A 49 -1.73 6.56 16.67
C ASN A 49 -1.42 8.01 16.31
N GLY A 50 -2.35 8.66 15.61
CA GLY A 50 -2.20 10.05 15.19
C GLY A 50 -3.41 10.54 14.43
N ASN A 51 -3.81 11.77 14.73
CA ASN A 51 -4.87 12.45 14.00
C ASN A 51 -4.32 13.00 12.66
N TRP A 52 -4.99 12.76 11.57
CA TRP A 52 -4.64 13.31 10.26
C TRP A 52 -4.94 14.80 10.12
N ARG A 53 -5.72 15.36 11.02
CA ARG A 53 -6.06 16.77 10.97
C ARG A 53 -4.82 17.64 11.15
N ARG A 54 -4.65 18.59 10.26
CA ARG A 54 -3.60 19.60 10.30
C ARG A 54 -4.16 20.89 10.85
N THR A 55 -3.33 21.60 11.57
CA THR A 55 -3.58 22.99 11.99
C THR A 55 -2.55 23.87 11.29
N ALA A 56 -3.00 24.98 10.74
CA ALA A 56 -2.14 26.01 10.18
C ALA A 56 -2.80 27.38 10.38
N GLU A 57 -1.99 28.40 10.51
CA GLU A 57 -2.46 29.78 10.46
C GLU A 57 -2.86 30.14 9.04
N LEU A 58 -3.83 31.05 8.92
CA LEU A 58 -4.20 31.63 7.63
C LEU A 58 -2.97 32.34 7.02
N PRO A 59 -2.72 32.20 5.72
CA PRO A 59 -1.62 32.90 5.04
C PRO A 59 -1.73 34.43 5.15
N SER A 60 -2.95 34.97 5.21
CA SER A 60 -3.27 36.37 5.48
C SER A 60 -4.68 36.44 6.04
N PRO A 61 -5.05 37.58 6.70
CA PRO A 61 -6.41 37.77 7.20
C PRO A 61 -7.50 37.70 6.12
N ASP A 62 -7.18 38.10 4.88
CA ASP A 62 -8.09 38.12 3.74
C ASP A 62 -8.03 36.84 2.88
N TYR A 63 -7.29 35.80 3.34
CA TYR A 63 -7.16 34.59 2.57
C TYR A 63 -8.48 33.84 2.45
N THR A 64 -8.84 33.50 1.22
CA THR A 64 -10.00 32.64 0.92
C THR A 64 -9.56 31.40 0.14
N ALA A 65 -10.25 30.30 0.34
CA ALA A 65 -9.93 29.02 -0.30
C ALA A 65 -10.81 28.70 -1.52
N GLU A 66 -11.87 29.47 -1.75
CA GLU A 66 -12.84 29.27 -2.83
C GLU A 66 -12.20 29.28 -4.23
N PRO A 67 -11.24 30.17 -4.55
CA PRO A 67 -10.57 30.12 -5.86
C PRO A 67 -9.87 28.80 -6.16
N TRP A 68 -9.54 28.04 -5.12
CA TRP A 68 -8.89 26.73 -5.21
C TRP A 68 -9.89 25.55 -5.17
N GLY A 69 -11.21 25.87 -5.15
CA GLY A 69 -12.27 24.84 -5.11
C GLY A 69 -12.59 24.31 -3.71
N TYR A 70 -12.18 25.01 -2.65
CA TYR A 70 -12.46 24.61 -1.27
C TYR A 70 -13.31 25.67 -0.56
N PRO A 71 -14.38 25.27 0.17
CA PRO A 71 -15.28 26.22 0.82
C PRO A 71 -14.63 26.96 2.00
N THR A 72 -13.58 26.41 2.60
CA THR A 72 -12.82 27.03 3.70
C THR A 72 -11.36 26.62 3.67
N PHE A 73 -10.52 27.37 4.39
CA PHE A 73 -9.13 27.03 4.57
C PHE A 73 -8.95 25.66 5.27
N ASP A 74 -9.82 25.31 6.22
CA ASP A 74 -9.80 23.97 6.85
C ASP A 74 -10.02 22.86 5.82
N HIS A 75 -10.94 23.04 4.88
CA HIS A 75 -11.13 22.05 3.79
C HIS A 75 -9.89 21.93 2.89
N LEU A 76 -9.21 23.05 2.62
CA LEU A 76 -8.00 23.06 1.81
C LEU A 76 -6.86 22.28 2.48
N ILE A 77 -6.54 22.57 3.76
CA ILE A 77 -5.42 21.90 4.44
C ILE A 77 -5.76 20.48 4.94
N ASN A 78 -7.06 20.20 5.11
CA ASN A 78 -7.57 18.92 5.61
C ASN A 78 -8.41 18.17 4.56
N TRP A 79 -8.19 18.38 3.28
CA TRP A 79 -8.95 17.77 2.18
C TRP A 79 -9.11 16.25 2.31
N ARG A 80 -8.12 15.57 2.92
CA ARG A 80 -8.17 14.12 3.18
C ARG A 80 -9.32 13.68 4.07
N LEU A 81 -9.84 14.57 4.89
CA LEU A 81 -10.89 14.30 5.87
C LEU A 81 -12.30 14.49 5.31
N TYR A 82 -12.43 15.00 4.08
CA TYR A 82 -13.71 15.32 3.44
C TYR A 82 -13.97 14.44 2.22
N LYS A 83 -15.16 13.80 2.21
CA LYS A 83 -15.55 12.83 1.16
C LYS A 83 -15.55 13.41 -0.25
N GLN A 84 -15.80 14.70 -0.39
CA GLN A 84 -15.74 15.38 -1.69
C GLN A 84 -14.35 15.27 -2.34
N TYR A 85 -13.28 15.26 -1.56
CA TYR A 85 -11.90 15.32 -2.06
C TYR A 85 -11.13 14.01 -1.88
N SER A 86 -11.51 13.18 -0.90
CA SER A 86 -10.81 11.93 -0.58
C SER A 86 -11.78 10.82 -0.16
N ARG A 87 -11.27 9.61 -0.16
CA ARG A 87 -11.92 8.42 0.41
C ARG A 87 -11.15 7.90 1.65
N GLY A 88 -10.43 8.81 2.32
CA GLY A 88 -9.72 8.52 3.57
C GLY A 88 -8.75 7.35 3.43
N HIS A 89 -8.75 6.44 4.38
CA HIS A 89 -7.83 5.31 4.42
C HIS A 89 -7.82 4.47 3.14
N MET A 90 -8.95 4.38 2.46
CA MET A 90 -9.03 3.56 1.24
C MET A 90 -8.24 4.18 0.09
N ALA A 91 -8.38 5.49 -0.15
CA ALA A 91 -7.64 6.17 -1.21
C ALA A 91 -6.17 6.43 -0.83
N GLU A 92 -5.93 6.85 0.42
CA GLU A 92 -4.63 7.36 0.84
C GLU A 92 -3.66 6.26 1.31
N LEU A 93 -4.15 5.12 1.78
CA LEU A 93 -3.33 4.06 2.36
C LEU A 93 -3.54 2.71 1.66
N ALA A 94 -4.80 2.26 1.54
CA ALA A 94 -5.10 0.97 0.94
C ALA A 94 -4.61 0.89 -0.51
N SER A 95 -4.65 2.00 -1.26
CA SER A 95 -4.20 2.04 -2.66
C SER A 95 -2.77 1.54 -2.86
N HIS A 96 -1.87 1.86 -1.94
CA HIS A 96 -0.49 1.37 -1.98
C HIS A 96 -0.41 -0.16 -1.78
N MET A 97 -1.20 -0.70 -0.84
CA MET A 97 -1.17 -2.12 -0.51
C MET A 97 -1.93 -2.97 -1.54
N VAL A 98 -3.09 -2.48 -2.00
CA VAL A 98 -3.88 -3.14 -3.04
C VAL A 98 -3.10 -3.23 -4.35
N ALA A 99 -2.39 -2.16 -4.74
CA ALA A 99 -1.56 -2.16 -5.96
C ALA A 99 -0.45 -3.24 -5.93
N ILE A 100 0.15 -3.48 -4.76
CA ILE A 100 1.13 -4.56 -4.58
C ILE A 100 0.44 -5.92 -4.56
N THR A 101 -0.73 -6.03 -3.92
CA THR A 101 -1.50 -7.27 -3.89
C THR A 101 -1.94 -7.68 -5.30
N ASP A 102 -2.43 -6.74 -6.10
CA ASP A 102 -2.78 -6.97 -7.51
C ASP A 102 -1.56 -7.48 -8.31
N TRP A 103 -0.39 -6.91 -8.07
CA TRP A 103 0.85 -7.34 -8.69
C TRP A 103 1.26 -8.74 -8.24
N PHE A 104 1.27 -9.03 -6.93
CA PHE A 104 1.70 -10.32 -6.38
C PHE A 104 0.71 -11.44 -6.69
N PHE A 105 -0.58 -11.15 -6.74
CA PHE A 105 -1.60 -12.11 -7.17
C PHE A 105 -1.67 -12.27 -8.69
N GLY A 106 -1.11 -11.33 -9.46
CA GLY A 106 -1.26 -11.30 -10.91
C GLY A 106 -2.70 -11.15 -11.36
N ALA A 107 -3.55 -10.49 -10.57
CA ALA A 107 -4.99 -10.35 -10.82
C ALA A 107 -5.54 -9.12 -10.10
N ALA A 108 -6.62 -8.55 -10.64
CA ALA A 108 -7.38 -7.48 -10.02
C ALA A 108 -8.44 -8.03 -9.05
N ALA A 109 -8.76 -7.24 -8.02
CA ALA A 109 -9.89 -7.52 -7.15
C ALA A 109 -11.22 -7.43 -7.93
N GLN A 110 -12.18 -8.30 -7.60
CA GLN A 110 -13.49 -8.41 -8.27
C GLN A 110 -14.62 -7.84 -7.44
N ALA A 111 -14.48 -7.83 -6.13
CA ALA A 111 -15.47 -7.26 -5.21
C ALA A 111 -14.82 -6.81 -3.91
N ALA A 112 -15.54 -5.99 -3.16
CA ALA A 112 -15.16 -5.53 -1.84
C ALA A 112 -16.34 -5.63 -0.87
N VAL A 113 -16.04 -6.02 0.38
CA VAL A 113 -16.94 -5.99 1.53
C VAL A 113 -16.24 -5.28 2.66
N GLY A 114 -16.89 -4.35 3.35
CA GLY A 114 -16.19 -3.57 4.35
C GLY A 114 -17.07 -3.04 5.48
N SER A 115 -16.38 -2.67 6.55
CA SER A 115 -16.94 -2.00 7.72
C SER A 115 -15.95 -0.94 8.21
N GLY A 116 -16.47 0.11 8.82
CA GLY A 116 -15.65 1.20 9.37
C GLY A 116 -16.53 2.34 9.85
N GLY A 117 -15.92 3.37 10.39
CA GLY A 117 -16.66 4.53 10.85
C GLY A 117 -15.77 5.53 11.57
N ILE A 118 -16.43 6.55 12.15
CA ILE A 118 -15.80 7.58 12.98
C ILE A 118 -16.10 7.22 14.43
N TYR A 119 -15.09 6.86 15.19
CA TYR A 119 -15.23 6.49 16.61
C TYR A 119 -14.46 7.41 17.53
N ARG A 120 -13.16 7.59 17.24
CA ARG A 120 -12.24 8.31 18.12
C ARG A 120 -12.20 9.82 17.83
N PHE A 121 -12.12 10.20 16.57
CA PHE A 121 -11.90 11.60 16.18
C PHE A 121 -13.20 12.27 15.73
N ARG A 122 -13.84 13.00 16.65
CA ARG A 122 -15.08 13.75 16.37
C ARG A 122 -14.80 15.20 16.02
N ASP A 123 -13.97 15.41 15.01
CA ASP A 123 -13.40 16.69 14.62
C ASP A 123 -13.96 17.23 13.28
N ARG A 124 -15.22 16.90 12.98
CA ARG A 124 -15.94 17.24 11.74
C ARG A 124 -15.41 16.54 10.49
N ARG A 125 -14.59 15.49 10.64
CA ARG A 125 -14.23 14.64 9.49
C ARG A 125 -15.46 13.91 8.98
N GLU A 126 -15.42 13.59 7.69
CA GLU A 126 -16.46 12.81 7.02
C GLU A 126 -15.99 11.39 6.70
N VAL A 127 -14.68 11.17 6.67
CA VAL A 127 -14.09 9.87 6.37
C VAL A 127 -13.85 9.06 7.65
N PRO A 128 -13.94 7.72 7.61
CA PRO A 128 -13.68 6.86 8.75
C PRO A 128 -12.29 7.06 9.38
N ASP A 129 -12.18 6.90 10.70
CA ASP A 129 -10.93 6.83 11.45
C ASP A 129 -10.47 5.39 11.71
N HIS A 130 -11.30 4.40 11.36
CA HIS A 130 -10.96 2.98 11.30
C HIS A 130 -11.72 2.31 10.17
N THR A 131 -11.04 1.39 9.46
CA THR A 131 -11.58 0.66 8.31
C THR A 131 -11.13 -0.78 8.29
N TYR A 132 -12.04 -1.68 7.89
CA TYR A 132 -11.82 -3.10 7.67
C TYR A 132 -12.48 -3.48 6.35
N VAL A 133 -11.69 -3.89 5.36
CA VAL A 133 -12.20 -4.22 4.03
C VAL A 133 -11.59 -5.53 3.55
N THR A 134 -12.45 -6.45 3.12
CA THR A 134 -12.05 -7.66 2.41
C THR A 134 -12.25 -7.44 0.92
N PHE A 135 -11.21 -7.67 0.16
CA PHE A 135 -11.23 -7.73 -1.29
C PHE A 135 -11.28 -9.19 -1.74
N GLU A 136 -12.17 -9.50 -2.66
CA GLU A 136 -12.30 -10.81 -3.29
C GLU A 136 -11.60 -10.82 -4.64
N TYR A 137 -10.77 -11.82 -4.86
CA TYR A 137 -9.99 -12.02 -6.08
C TYR A 137 -10.41 -13.29 -6.81
N PRO A 138 -10.07 -13.45 -8.10
CA PRO A 138 -10.36 -14.68 -8.84
C PRO A 138 -9.82 -15.92 -8.14
N GLY A 139 -10.54 -17.04 -8.26
CA GLY A 139 -10.13 -18.33 -7.68
C GLY A 139 -10.31 -18.44 -6.18
N GLY A 140 -11.18 -17.63 -5.57
CA GLY A 140 -11.45 -17.65 -4.12
C GLY A 140 -10.35 -17.03 -3.27
N ARG A 141 -9.40 -16.31 -3.88
CA ARG A 141 -8.36 -15.58 -3.16
C ARG A 141 -8.93 -14.33 -2.51
N THR A 142 -8.35 -13.92 -1.39
CA THR A 142 -8.82 -12.76 -0.63
C THR A 142 -7.66 -11.89 -0.15
N ALA A 143 -7.93 -10.59 0.03
CA ALA A 143 -7.06 -9.69 0.76
C ALA A 143 -7.85 -8.90 1.79
N VAL A 144 -7.35 -8.78 3.01
CA VAL A 144 -7.99 -8.02 4.08
C VAL A 144 -7.16 -6.79 4.41
N PHE A 145 -7.73 -5.62 4.22
CA PHE A 145 -7.11 -4.35 4.61
C PHE A 145 -7.70 -3.86 5.92
N THR A 146 -6.83 -3.49 6.87
CA THR A 146 -7.22 -2.87 8.12
C THR A 146 -6.41 -1.61 8.37
N SER A 147 -7.08 -0.54 8.78
CA SER A 147 -6.44 0.71 9.17
C SER A 147 -7.12 1.34 10.37
N ILE A 148 -6.31 1.77 11.36
CA ILE A 148 -6.77 2.43 12.57
C ILE A 148 -5.88 3.64 12.80
N GLU A 149 -6.48 4.82 13.07
CA GLU A 149 -5.74 6.04 13.41
C GLU A 149 -5.52 6.27 14.90
N SER A 150 -6.23 5.57 15.75
CA SER A 150 -6.19 5.78 17.20
C SER A 150 -5.39 4.74 17.98
N ASN A 151 -4.81 3.77 17.28
CA ASN A 151 -4.07 2.67 17.89
C ASN A 151 -2.97 2.19 16.94
N ALA A 152 -1.72 2.23 17.42
CA ALA A 152 -0.55 1.84 16.63
C ALA A 152 -0.17 0.35 16.80
N PHE A 153 -0.93 -0.43 17.56
CA PHE A 153 -0.67 -1.86 17.69
C PHE A 153 -0.77 -2.55 16.33
N ASP A 154 0.01 -3.59 16.06
CA ASP A 154 0.27 -4.21 14.77
C ASP A 154 1.09 -3.33 13.78
N GLY A 155 1.04 -2.04 13.90
CA GLY A 155 1.86 -1.13 13.09
C GLY A 155 1.52 -1.18 11.59
N TYR A 156 2.54 -1.47 10.75
CA TYR A 156 2.46 -1.32 9.32
C TYR A 156 3.21 -2.46 8.61
N TYR A 157 2.46 -3.35 7.96
CA TYR A 157 3.00 -4.48 7.22
C TYR A 157 1.99 -5.08 6.23
N GLU A 158 2.51 -5.90 5.34
CA GLU A 158 1.77 -6.77 4.44
C GLU A 158 2.23 -8.22 4.65
N ALA A 159 1.29 -9.15 4.73
CA ALA A 159 1.57 -10.59 4.80
C ALA A 159 0.82 -11.31 3.68
N TYR A 160 1.54 -12.12 2.92
CA TYR A 160 1.03 -12.92 1.79
C TYR A 160 1.15 -14.38 2.15
N TYR A 161 0.01 -15.07 2.29
CA TYR A 161 -0.09 -16.45 2.71
C TYR A 161 -0.24 -17.36 1.49
N GLY A 162 0.66 -18.28 1.36
CA GLY A 162 0.65 -19.29 0.32
C GLY A 162 0.63 -20.71 0.89
N THR A 163 0.45 -21.69 0.02
CA THR A 163 0.37 -23.12 0.41
C THR A 163 1.70 -23.72 0.88
N LYS A 164 2.82 -23.06 0.61
CA LYS A 164 4.17 -23.49 1.00
C LYS A 164 4.90 -22.52 1.92
N GLY A 165 4.34 -21.33 2.14
CA GLY A 165 4.99 -20.34 2.99
C GLY A 165 4.24 -19.03 3.08
N THR A 166 4.73 -18.14 3.94
CA THR A 166 4.20 -16.81 4.17
C THR A 166 5.31 -15.79 4.00
N LEU A 167 5.06 -14.79 3.14
CA LEU A 167 5.93 -13.61 2.99
C LEU A 167 5.37 -12.47 3.81
N ILE A 168 6.20 -11.84 4.63
CA ILE A 168 5.86 -10.62 5.37
C ILE A 168 6.77 -9.48 4.91
N LEU A 169 6.17 -8.37 4.47
CA LEU A 169 6.84 -7.11 4.16
C LEU A 169 6.49 -6.09 5.23
N ARG A 170 7.48 -5.64 6.00
CA ARG A 170 7.27 -4.76 7.15
C ARG A 170 7.92 -3.40 6.95
N GLY A 171 7.14 -2.35 7.13
CA GLY A 171 7.62 -0.96 7.13
C GLY A 171 8.28 -0.49 5.84
N GLU A 172 8.11 -1.22 4.72
CA GLU A 172 8.80 -1.01 3.43
C GLU A 172 10.32 -1.20 3.51
N ILE A 173 10.84 -1.85 4.55
CA ILE A 173 12.27 -1.98 4.85
C ILE A 173 12.67 -3.45 5.02
N ASP A 174 11.82 -4.25 5.65
CA ASP A 174 12.11 -5.64 5.98
C ASP A 174 11.23 -6.60 5.18
N ALA A 175 11.79 -7.74 4.77
CA ALA A 175 11.07 -8.85 4.20
C ALA A 175 11.43 -10.15 4.96
N PHE A 176 10.42 -10.97 5.28
CA PHE A 176 10.58 -12.23 5.99
C PHE A 176 9.83 -13.32 5.22
N LEU A 177 10.49 -14.46 5.01
CA LEU A 177 9.88 -15.67 4.48
C LEU A 177 9.76 -16.70 5.59
N PHE A 178 8.56 -17.22 5.78
CA PHE A 178 8.26 -18.37 6.63
C PHE A 178 7.92 -19.53 5.72
N GLU A 179 8.63 -20.64 5.87
CA GLU A 179 8.39 -21.85 5.08
C GLU A 179 7.44 -22.79 5.83
N GLU A 180 6.39 -23.23 5.15
CA GLU A 180 5.51 -24.31 5.61
C GLU A 180 6.09 -25.64 5.15
N GLY A 181 5.96 -26.69 5.96
CA GLY A 181 6.46 -28.03 5.60
C GLY A 181 7.35 -28.67 6.65
N ALA A 182 7.65 -27.95 7.75
CA ALA A 182 8.08 -28.56 8.99
C ALA A 182 6.88 -29.20 9.72
N PRO A 183 7.09 -30.20 10.64
CA PRO A 183 6.01 -30.69 11.47
C PRO A 183 5.22 -29.56 12.12
N PRO A 184 3.90 -29.71 12.37
CA PRO A 184 3.10 -28.68 13.00
C PRO A 184 3.75 -28.17 14.28
N GLY A 185 4.09 -26.87 14.34
CA GLY A 185 4.78 -26.23 15.46
C GLY A 185 6.24 -25.85 15.22
N GLU A 186 6.86 -26.29 14.10
CA GLU A 186 8.25 -25.96 13.75
C GLU A 186 8.37 -25.13 12.47
N ALA A 187 7.59 -24.08 12.35
CA ALA A 187 7.76 -23.15 11.21
C ALA A 187 9.15 -22.50 11.27
N LYS A 188 9.97 -22.73 10.26
CA LYS A 188 11.27 -22.05 10.10
C LYS A 188 11.03 -20.69 9.49
N ALA A 189 11.23 -19.64 10.29
CA ALA A 189 11.27 -18.30 9.77
C ALA A 189 12.68 -18.00 9.20
N THR A 190 12.75 -17.71 7.92
CA THR A 190 13.97 -17.24 7.28
C THR A 190 13.80 -15.74 6.98
N GLY A 191 14.57 -14.89 7.64
CA GLY A 191 14.56 -13.44 7.36
C GLY A 191 15.35 -13.15 6.08
N ILE A 192 14.75 -12.46 5.13
CA ILE A 192 15.46 -11.89 4.00
C ILE A 192 15.72 -10.42 4.34
N ALA A 193 16.95 -10.07 4.71
CA ALA A 193 17.36 -8.69 4.77
C ALA A 193 17.87 -8.28 3.39
N VAL A 194 17.15 -7.44 2.70
CA VAL A 194 17.60 -6.83 1.46
C VAL A 194 18.40 -5.58 1.81
N ALA A 195 19.74 -5.65 1.75
CA ALA A 195 20.55 -4.46 1.80
C ALA A 195 20.56 -3.82 0.40
N PRO A 196 20.20 -2.55 0.24
CA PRO A 196 20.34 -1.88 -1.05
C PRO A 196 21.83 -1.82 -1.42
N LYS A 197 22.23 -2.42 -2.53
CA LYS A 197 23.51 -2.12 -3.14
C LYS A 197 23.42 -0.74 -3.78
N ALA A 198 24.31 0.16 -3.37
CA ALA A 198 24.58 1.38 -4.11
C ALA A 198 25.18 0.98 -5.48
N GLY A 199 24.39 1.16 -6.55
CA GLY A 199 24.83 0.87 -7.92
C GLY A 199 23.76 1.27 -8.92
N PRO A 200 24.14 1.52 -10.19
CA PRO A 200 23.18 1.94 -11.21
C PRO A 200 22.11 0.89 -11.44
N ALA A 201 20.90 1.35 -11.78
CA ALA A 201 19.72 0.54 -12.02
C ALA A 201 20.04 -0.68 -12.89
N GLY A 202 19.92 -1.89 -12.32
CA GLY A 202 20.08 -3.13 -13.07
C GLY A 202 20.88 -4.26 -12.39
N SER A 203 21.57 -4.04 -11.28
CA SER A 203 22.28 -5.13 -10.60
C SER A 203 21.37 -5.84 -9.59
N ALA A 204 21.22 -7.17 -9.74
CA ALA A 204 20.55 -8.01 -8.76
C ALA A 204 21.19 -7.85 -7.37
N SER A 205 20.36 -7.55 -6.37
CA SER A 205 20.81 -7.51 -4.98
C SER A 205 21.00 -8.93 -4.48
N GLU A 206 22.17 -9.26 -3.95
CA GLU A 206 22.36 -10.49 -3.17
C GLU A 206 21.51 -10.40 -1.90
N SER A 207 20.53 -11.30 -1.80
CA SER A 207 19.76 -11.46 -0.58
C SER A 207 20.63 -12.15 0.47
N ARG A 208 20.81 -11.54 1.63
CA ARG A 208 21.40 -12.21 2.79
C ARG A 208 20.26 -12.68 3.69
N PHE A 209 20.21 -13.99 3.92
CA PHE A 209 19.29 -14.60 4.89
C PHE A 209 19.83 -14.35 6.30
N ALA A 210 19.09 -13.67 7.15
CA ALA A 210 19.37 -13.54 8.55
C ALA A 210 18.34 -14.36 9.35
N ASP A 211 18.82 -15.03 10.40
CA ASP A 211 17.99 -15.89 11.25
C ASP A 211 16.84 -15.08 11.89
N ALA A 212 15.61 -15.42 11.54
CA ALA A 212 14.42 -14.66 11.89
C ALA A 212 13.78 -15.09 13.24
N ALA A 213 14.51 -15.82 14.08
CA ALA A 213 14.04 -16.29 15.39
C ALA A 213 13.50 -15.17 16.31
N GLY A 214 13.81 -13.90 16.00
CA GLY A 214 13.24 -12.72 16.66
C GLY A 214 11.96 -12.16 16.04
N ALA A 215 11.57 -12.57 14.83
CA ALA A 215 10.47 -11.98 14.07
C ALA A 215 9.08 -12.35 14.60
N SER A 216 8.95 -13.47 15.32
CA SER A 216 7.67 -13.91 15.91
C SER A 216 7.28 -13.15 17.19
N ARG A 217 8.19 -12.34 17.74
CA ARG A 217 7.92 -11.57 18.96
C ARG A 217 7.59 -10.11 18.62
N GLY A 218 6.37 -9.88 18.23
CA GLY A 218 5.80 -8.54 18.12
C GLY A 218 6.09 -7.84 16.77
N MET A 219 5.14 -7.91 15.89
CA MET A 219 5.10 -7.17 14.61
C MET A 219 5.17 -5.64 14.78
N GLY A 220 5.02 -5.12 16.02
CA GLY A 220 5.16 -3.72 16.38
C GLY A 220 6.56 -3.29 16.78
N ALA A 221 7.58 -4.15 16.72
CA ALA A 221 8.96 -3.73 16.97
C ALA A 221 9.40 -2.76 15.86
N ALA A 222 10.16 -1.74 16.24
CA ALA A 222 10.64 -0.70 15.32
C ALA A 222 11.19 -1.31 14.03
N ALA A 223 10.72 -0.80 12.90
CA ALA A 223 11.26 -1.14 11.59
C ALA A 223 12.77 -0.91 11.58
N GLY A 224 13.51 -1.78 10.90
CA GLY A 224 14.97 -1.69 10.81
C GLY A 224 15.48 -0.33 10.32
N SER A 225 16.78 -0.13 10.38
CA SER A 225 17.45 1.13 10.03
C SER A 225 17.49 1.47 8.54
N GLY A 226 16.65 0.83 7.70
CA GLY A 226 16.61 1.05 6.26
C GLY A 226 16.14 2.46 5.87
N ASP A 227 16.62 2.94 4.72
CA ASP A 227 16.21 4.25 4.17
C ASP A 227 14.80 4.16 3.56
N ARG A 228 13.80 4.58 4.32
CA ARG A 228 12.40 4.65 3.86
C ARG A 228 12.19 5.59 2.67
N LEU A 229 13.10 6.53 2.45
CA LEU A 229 13.01 7.47 1.33
C LEU A 229 13.60 6.91 0.04
N ALA A 230 14.33 5.81 0.10
CA ALA A 230 14.97 5.22 -1.07
C ALA A 230 13.94 4.88 -2.18
N ALA A 231 12.78 4.34 -1.82
CA ALA A 231 11.73 4.01 -2.77
C ALA A 231 11.24 5.24 -3.56
N TYR A 232 11.08 6.38 -2.89
CA TYR A 232 10.70 7.64 -3.55
C TYR A 232 11.78 8.17 -4.48
N ARG A 233 13.06 8.07 -4.09
CA ARG A 233 14.17 8.45 -4.97
C ARG A 233 14.20 7.58 -6.23
N TYR A 234 14.09 6.26 -6.07
CA TYR A 234 14.03 5.34 -7.21
C TYR A 234 12.82 5.58 -8.11
N GLU A 235 11.68 5.96 -7.55
CA GLU A 235 10.49 6.34 -8.33
C GLU A 235 10.76 7.58 -9.18
N ILE A 236 11.29 8.65 -8.57
CA ILE A 236 11.63 9.90 -9.28
C ILE A 236 12.71 9.64 -10.35
N ASP A 237 13.76 8.87 -10.03
CA ASP A 237 14.79 8.50 -10.99
C ASP A 237 14.22 7.68 -12.15
N GLY A 238 13.34 6.74 -11.87
CA GLY A 238 12.62 5.95 -12.86
C GLY A 238 11.75 6.80 -13.78
N PHE A 239 10.96 7.72 -13.20
CA PHE A 239 10.16 8.67 -13.95
C PHE A 239 11.03 9.57 -14.85
N CYS A 240 12.09 10.16 -14.29
CA CYS A 240 13.03 10.97 -15.07
C CYS A 240 13.71 10.16 -16.18
N GLY A 241 14.03 8.90 -15.91
CA GLY A 241 14.52 7.95 -16.92
C GLY A 241 13.51 7.73 -18.04
N ALA A 242 12.26 7.46 -17.70
CA ALA A 242 11.18 7.27 -18.67
C ALA A 242 10.96 8.51 -19.56
N VAL A 243 11.03 9.71 -18.98
CA VAL A 243 10.95 10.97 -19.75
C VAL A 243 12.09 11.11 -20.76
N ARG A 244 13.32 10.72 -20.38
CA ARG A 244 14.51 10.85 -21.24
C ARG A 244 14.58 9.80 -22.34
N THR A 245 14.14 8.57 -22.05
CA THR A 245 14.38 7.41 -22.91
C THR A 245 13.13 6.89 -23.60
N GLY A 246 11.94 7.33 -23.18
CA GLY A 246 10.66 6.76 -23.64
C GLY A 246 10.37 5.37 -23.06
N SER A 247 11.14 4.89 -22.05
CA SER A 247 10.85 3.61 -21.42
C SER A 247 9.54 3.66 -20.61
N PRO A 248 8.85 2.51 -20.44
CA PRO A 248 7.62 2.49 -19.67
C PRO A 248 7.89 2.76 -18.18
N VAL A 249 6.95 3.46 -17.54
CA VAL A 249 6.92 3.64 -16.08
C VAL A 249 6.41 2.37 -15.38
N ARG A 250 6.76 2.18 -14.12
CA ARG A 250 6.34 0.97 -13.37
C ARG A 250 4.90 1.03 -12.89
N CYS A 251 4.37 2.22 -12.62
CA CYS A 251 2.98 2.45 -12.26
C CYS A 251 2.33 3.47 -13.19
N GLY A 252 2.01 3.03 -14.40
CA GLY A 252 1.23 3.80 -15.37
C GLY A 252 -0.25 3.90 -14.98
N PRO A 253 -1.02 4.74 -15.70
CA PRO A 253 -2.41 5.00 -15.38
C PRO A 253 -3.31 3.76 -15.38
N GLU A 254 -3.05 2.78 -16.25
CA GLU A 254 -3.84 1.55 -16.34
C GLU A 254 -3.73 0.73 -15.06
N ARG A 255 -2.50 0.51 -14.57
CA ARG A 255 -2.23 -0.22 -13.33
C ARG A 255 -2.82 0.52 -12.13
N ALA A 256 -2.62 1.81 -12.04
CA ALA A 256 -3.14 2.62 -10.94
C ALA A 256 -4.68 2.67 -10.92
N LEU A 257 -5.32 2.67 -12.09
CA LEU A 257 -6.79 2.66 -12.19
C LEU A 257 -7.39 1.37 -11.62
N VAL A 258 -6.75 0.23 -11.82
CA VAL A 258 -7.20 -1.07 -11.28
C VAL A 258 -7.27 -1.01 -9.75
N SER A 259 -6.17 -0.66 -9.09
CA SER A 259 -6.13 -0.57 -7.62
C SER A 259 -7.02 0.56 -7.08
N ALA A 260 -7.14 1.69 -7.80
CA ALA A 260 -8.03 2.78 -7.43
C ALA A 260 -9.51 2.36 -7.42
N ARG A 261 -9.96 1.61 -8.45
CA ARG A 261 -11.33 1.07 -8.50
C ARG A 261 -11.62 0.15 -7.31
N ALA A 262 -10.68 -0.71 -6.95
CA ALA A 262 -10.81 -1.58 -5.79
C ALA A 262 -10.95 -0.76 -4.50
N CYS A 263 -10.12 0.25 -4.29
CA CYS A 263 -10.18 1.11 -3.12
C CYS A 263 -11.48 1.93 -3.04
N LEU A 264 -11.95 2.45 -4.16
CA LEU A 264 -13.25 3.14 -4.22
C LEU A 264 -14.41 2.20 -3.90
N ALA A 265 -14.40 0.97 -4.43
CA ALA A 265 -15.40 -0.05 -4.09
C ALA A 265 -15.34 -0.43 -2.60
N GLY A 266 -14.14 -0.51 -2.00
CA GLY A 266 -13.97 -0.72 -0.57
C GLY A 266 -14.57 0.40 0.27
N PHE A 267 -14.38 1.65 -0.13
CA PHE A 267 -15.03 2.79 0.52
C PHE A 267 -16.56 2.72 0.38
N ASP A 268 -17.07 2.44 -0.82
CA ASP A 268 -18.50 2.30 -1.08
C ASP A 268 -19.11 1.14 -0.29
N ALA A 269 -18.38 0.04 -0.09
CA ALA A 269 -18.81 -1.08 0.72
C ALA A 269 -19.03 -0.69 2.20
N ILE A 270 -18.14 0.13 2.75
CA ILE A 270 -18.29 0.69 4.10
C ILE A 270 -19.51 1.59 4.19
N GLU A 271 -19.69 2.52 3.24
CA GLU A 271 -20.76 3.50 3.26
C GLU A 271 -22.15 2.86 3.07
N ARG A 272 -22.25 1.91 2.14
CA ARG A 272 -23.51 1.24 1.78
C ARG A 272 -23.81 0.02 2.63
N LYS A 273 -22.83 -0.46 3.43
CA LYS A 273 -22.92 -1.71 4.21
C LYS A 273 -23.33 -2.90 3.34
N ALA A 274 -22.73 -2.99 2.19
CA ALA A 274 -23.03 -3.99 1.17
C ALA A 274 -21.78 -4.45 0.46
N ARG A 275 -21.82 -5.65 -0.13
CA ARG A 275 -20.81 -6.11 -1.08
C ARG A 275 -20.91 -5.29 -2.37
N ILE A 276 -19.80 -4.79 -2.84
CA ILE A 276 -19.69 -3.99 -4.07
C ILE A 276 -18.86 -4.75 -5.09
N ASP A 277 -19.44 -5.02 -6.25
CA ASP A 277 -18.73 -5.59 -7.39
C ASP A 277 -17.89 -4.53 -8.09
N ILE A 278 -16.64 -4.90 -8.43
CA ILE A 278 -15.69 -4.03 -9.10
C ILE A 278 -15.78 -4.30 -10.60
N LYS A 279 -16.24 -3.29 -11.33
CA LYS A 279 -16.30 -3.36 -12.79
C LYS A 279 -14.89 -3.26 -13.38
N ALA A 280 -14.61 -4.08 -14.38
CA ALA A 280 -13.34 -4.09 -15.11
C ALA A 280 -13.02 -2.75 -15.80
#